data_aabe6832f87dc59f712d119e2e30ebf0
#
_entry.id   aabe6832f87dc59f712d119e2e30ebf0
#
_cell.length_a   1.000
_cell.length_b   1.000
_cell.length_c   1.000
_cell.angle_alpha   90.00
_cell.angle_beta   90.00
_cell.angle_gamma   90.00
#
_symmetry.space_group_name_H-M   'P 1'
#
loop_
_entity.id
_entity.type
_entity.pdbx_description
1 polymer ?
#
loop_
_entity_poly.entity_id
_entity_poly.type
_entity_poly.pdbx_seq_one_letter_code
_entity_poly.pdbx_strand_id
1 'polypeptide(L)'
;RQMFSVFCPGVKFKTANDLVHGEGYWEMVLRVSKASSLKRMRRALSIMGRDEVDGDKDMSKFFYPAMQATDIYALNADLALGGMDQRHAHMLARDAADKLKLPKPVALHTPLLGSLSGPGRMDTDAKMSKSDPTGTLLIHDSKKKLTKKLSKAYCPPEREGNPVLDIWQYLLEPALGNIIIERPEKFGGNLTFDSYEKLESAYLSGSLHPLDLKNGTAAALYQIIKPMQESCESNPKNYTSLLSAIK
;
A
#
# COMPACT_ATOMS: atom_id res chain seq x y z
N ARG A 1 -11.34 -10.85 -2.64
CA ARG A 1 -12.69 -10.36 -2.27
C ARG A 1 -12.98 -10.66 -0.81
N GLN A 2 -12.99 -11.90 -0.39
CA GLN A 2 -13.38 -12.35 0.96
C GLN A 2 -12.62 -11.63 2.08
N MET A 3 -11.30 -11.45 1.97
CA MET A 3 -10.49 -10.73 2.97
C MET A 3 -10.92 -9.27 3.15
N PHE A 4 -11.22 -8.59 2.04
CA PHE A 4 -11.69 -7.20 2.08
C PHE A 4 -13.08 -7.04 2.69
N SER A 5 -13.95 -8.03 2.47
CA SER A 5 -15.32 -7.98 2.99
C SER A 5 -15.40 -7.98 4.52
N VAL A 6 -14.33 -8.39 5.21
CA VAL A 6 -14.24 -8.34 6.69
C VAL A 6 -14.29 -6.90 7.19
N PHE A 7 -13.58 -5.99 6.54
CA PHE A 7 -13.52 -4.58 6.93
C PHE A 7 -14.45 -3.67 6.11
N CYS A 8 -14.73 -4.09 4.86
CA CYS A 8 -15.54 -3.32 3.93
C CYS A 8 -16.63 -4.20 3.32
N PRO A 9 -17.70 -4.56 4.07
CA PRO A 9 -18.73 -5.50 3.59
C PRO A 9 -19.48 -5.00 2.35
N GLY A 10 -19.53 -3.68 2.16
CA GLY A 10 -20.18 -3.05 0.99
C GLY A 10 -19.28 -2.88 -0.24
N VAL A 11 -18.00 -3.33 -0.19
CA VAL A 11 -17.06 -3.12 -1.29
C VAL A 11 -17.49 -3.88 -2.56
N LYS A 12 -17.49 -3.17 -3.70
CA LYS A 12 -17.75 -3.75 -5.01
C LYS A 12 -16.43 -3.98 -5.74
N PHE A 13 -16.32 -5.11 -6.42
CA PHE A 13 -15.14 -5.48 -7.19
C PHE A 13 -15.46 -5.45 -8.67
N LYS A 14 -14.70 -4.67 -9.41
CA LYS A 14 -14.67 -4.67 -10.88
C LYS A 14 -13.32 -5.23 -11.34
N THR A 15 -13.33 -6.07 -12.36
CA THR A 15 -12.08 -6.52 -12.97
C THR A 15 -11.65 -5.54 -14.06
N ALA A 16 -10.36 -5.46 -14.34
CA ALA A 16 -9.88 -4.65 -15.46
C ALA A 16 -10.52 -5.10 -16.78
N ASN A 17 -10.74 -6.42 -16.94
CA ASN A 17 -11.41 -6.97 -18.10
C ASN A 17 -12.86 -6.43 -18.27
N ASP A 18 -13.62 -6.30 -17.18
CA ASP A 18 -14.97 -5.73 -17.23
C ASP A 18 -14.97 -4.24 -17.63
N LEU A 19 -13.91 -3.51 -17.25
CA LEU A 19 -13.78 -2.10 -17.60
C LEU A 19 -13.38 -1.91 -19.06
N VAL A 20 -12.33 -2.60 -19.52
CA VAL A 20 -11.77 -2.41 -20.88
C VAL A 20 -12.70 -2.88 -21.99
N HIS A 21 -13.68 -3.75 -21.69
CA HIS A 21 -14.73 -4.18 -22.62
C HIS A 21 -16.03 -3.37 -22.46
N GLY A 22 -16.07 -2.41 -21.51
CA GLY A 22 -17.19 -1.49 -21.36
C GLY A 22 -17.35 -0.57 -22.56
N GLU A 23 -18.60 -0.23 -22.88
CA GLU A 23 -18.90 0.70 -23.98
C GLU A 23 -18.23 2.06 -23.73
N GLY A 24 -17.60 2.61 -24.77
CA GLY A 24 -16.92 3.93 -24.69
C GLY A 24 -15.60 3.97 -23.92
N TYR A 25 -15.14 2.84 -23.32
CA TYR A 25 -13.92 2.84 -22.54
C TYR A 25 -12.70 3.30 -23.37
N TRP A 26 -12.46 2.70 -24.51
CA TRP A 26 -11.33 3.04 -25.38
C TRP A 26 -11.46 4.41 -26.01
N GLU A 27 -12.70 4.85 -26.32
CA GLU A 27 -12.93 6.25 -26.72
C GLU A 27 -12.46 7.21 -25.63
N MET A 28 -12.80 6.94 -24.35
CA MET A 28 -12.36 7.75 -23.23
C MET A 28 -10.84 7.71 -23.04
N VAL A 29 -10.18 6.57 -23.22
CA VAL A 29 -8.70 6.45 -23.22
C VAL A 29 -8.09 7.38 -24.27
N LEU A 30 -8.63 7.41 -25.49
CA LEU A 30 -8.15 8.29 -26.55
C LEU A 30 -8.42 9.77 -26.23
N ARG A 31 -9.58 10.11 -25.66
CA ARG A 31 -9.91 11.47 -25.24
C ARG A 31 -8.97 11.96 -24.13
N VAL A 32 -8.70 11.15 -23.11
CA VAL A 32 -7.73 11.45 -22.05
C VAL A 32 -6.32 11.63 -22.64
N SER A 33 -5.92 10.77 -23.56
CA SER A 33 -4.62 10.86 -24.24
C SER A 33 -4.51 12.16 -25.04
N LYS A 34 -5.52 12.50 -25.81
CA LYS A 34 -5.59 13.77 -26.59
C LYS A 34 -5.58 15.00 -25.69
N ALA A 35 -6.19 14.94 -24.53
CA ALA A 35 -6.21 16.02 -23.53
C ALA A 35 -4.87 16.21 -22.82
N SER A 36 -3.94 15.27 -22.97
CA SER A 36 -2.66 15.23 -22.24
C SER A 36 -1.48 15.52 -23.15
N SER A 37 -0.45 16.22 -22.63
CA SER A 37 0.80 16.38 -23.36
C SER A 37 1.70 15.14 -23.20
N LEU A 38 2.58 14.88 -24.18
CA LEU A 38 3.57 13.80 -24.08
C LEU A 38 4.44 13.92 -22.81
N LYS A 39 4.85 15.14 -22.44
CA LYS A 39 5.60 15.42 -21.21
C LYS A 39 4.82 14.99 -19.97
N ARG A 40 3.50 15.20 -19.95
CA ARG A 40 2.63 14.79 -18.85
C ARG A 40 2.50 13.28 -18.76
N MET A 41 2.35 12.62 -19.92
CA MET A 41 2.27 11.17 -20.01
C MET A 41 3.58 10.49 -19.58
N ARG A 42 4.74 11.02 -20.00
CA ARG A 42 6.06 10.51 -19.56
C ARG A 42 6.19 10.50 -18.02
N ARG A 43 5.87 11.59 -17.34
CA ARG A 43 5.90 11.63 -15.87
C ARG A 43 4.98 10.59 -15.21
N ALA A 44 3.89 10.23 -15.89
CA ALA A 44 2.96 9.24 -15.36
C ALA A 44 3.46 7.79 -15.55
N LEU A 45 4.52 7.55 -16.34
CA LEU A 45 5.11 6.22 -16.47
C LEU A 45 5.73 5.70 -15.17
N SER A 46 6.14 6.59 -14.27
CA SER A 46 6.67 6.23 -12.95
C SER A 46 5.70 5.41 -12.09
N ILE A 47 4.38 5.48 -12.34
CA ILE A 47 3.37 4.64 -11.65
C ILE A 47 3.57 3.14 -11.92
N MET A 48 4.23 2.80 -13.03
CA MET A 48 4.59 1.42 -13.37
C MET A 48 5.94 0.99 -12.76
N GLY A 49 6.60 1.84 -11.99
CA GLY A 49 7.95 1.61 -11.50
C GLY A 49 9.00 1.62 -12.62
N ARG A 50 8.77 2.39 -13.69
CA ARG A 50 9.65 2.50 -14.87
C ARG A 50 10.14 3.93 -15.05
N ASP A 51 11.32 4.07 -15.63
CA ASP A 51 11.88 5.38 -15.94
C ASP A 51 11.18 6.03 -17.14
N GLU A 52 11.25 7.36 -17.22
CA GLU A 52 10.67 8.14 -18.33
C GLU A 52 11.24 7.71 -19.70
N VAL A 53 12.49 7.25 -19.74
CA VAL A 53 13.21 6.78 -20.94
C VAL A 53 12.63 5.46 -21.49
N ASP A 54 12.02 4.64 -20.66
CA ASP A 54 11.41 3.38 -21.10
C ASP A 54 10.25 3.56 -22.07
N GLY A 55 9.57 4.71 -22.03
CA GLY A 55 8.51 5.06 -22.98
C GLY A 55 9.00 5.25 -24.42
N ASP A 56 10.27 5.62 -24.62
CA ASP A 56 10.83 5.86 -25.95
C ASP A 56 10.99 4.57 -26.78
N LYS A 57 11.02 3.42 -26.11
CA LYS A 57 11.16 2.10 -26.74
C LYS A 57 9.85 1.42 -27.07
N ASP A 58 8.74 1.84 -26.46
CA ASP A 58 7.47 1.13 -26.56
C ASP A 58 6.28 2.09 -26.32
N MET A 59 5.65 2.50 -27.40
CA MET A 59 4.48 3.39 -27.38
C MET A 59 3.33 2.84 -26.54
N SER A 60 3.17 1.52 -26.46
CA SER A 60 2.07 0.89 -25.71
C SER A 60 2.09 1.24 -24.22
N LYS A 61 3.26 1.54 -23.66
CA LYS A 61 3.42 1.94 -22.27
C LYS A 61 2.67 3.22 -21.92
N PHE A 62 2.50 4.14 -22.86
CA PHE A 62 1.74 5.36 -22.65
C PHE A 62 0.23 5.15 -22.51
N PHE A 63 -0.30 4.02 -22.98
CA PHE A 63 -1.71 3.71 -22.77
C PHE A 63 -2.02 3.42 -21.27
N TYR A 64 -1.09 2.83 -20.53
CA TYR A 64 -1.33 2.47 -19.15
C TYR A 64 -1.75 3.66 -18.25
N PRO A 65 -1.04 4.79 -18.22
CA PRO A 65 -1.48 5.97 -17.46
C PRO A 65 -2.82 6.52 -17.93
N ALA A 66 -3.08 6.50 -19.25
CA ALA A 66 -4.35 6.96 -19.79
C ALA A 66 -5.50 6.03 -19.40
N MET A 67 -5.28 4.70 -19.42
CA MET A 67 -6.25 3.71 -18.96
C MET A 67 -6.55 3.88 -17.48
N GLN A 68 -5.53 4.03 -16.64
CA GLN A 68 -5.73 4.23 -15.20
C GLN A 68 -6.50 5.53 -14.89
N ALA A 69 -6.24 6.60 -15.62
CA ALA A 69 -7.04 7.82 -15.51
C ALA A 69 -8.49 7.60 -16.00
N THR A 70 -8.67 6.81 -17.05
CA THR A 70 -10.00 6.44 -17.59
C THR A 70 -10.78 5.55 -16.61
N ASP A 71 -10.13 4.65 -15.88
CA ASP A 71 -10.77 3.78 -14.90
C ASP A 71 -11.55 4.58 -13.86
N ILE A 72 -11.05 5.74 -13.44
CA ILE A 72 -11.72 6.63 -12.49
C ILE A 72 -13.08 7.11 -13.05
N TYR A 73 -13.12 7.47 -14.33
CA TYR A 73 -14.35 7.90 -15.00
C TYR A 73 -15.27 6.73 -15.30
N ALA A 74 -14.72 5.60 -15.77
CA ALA A 74 -15.49 4.39 -16.06
C ALA A 74 -16.16 3.80 -14.80
N LEU A 75 -15.55 4.01 -13.64
CA LEU A 75 -16.12 3.65 -12.34
C LEU A 75 -17.08 4.72 -11.79
N ASN A 76 -17.19 5.87 -12.44
CA ASN A 76 -17.94 7.04 -11.97
C ASN A 76 -17.52 7.39 -10.51
N ALA A 77 -16.21 7.42 -10.26
CA ALA A 77 -15.68 7.61 -8.93
C ALA A 77 -15.48 9.10 -8.60
N ASP A 78 -16.14 9.58 -7.55
CA ASP A 78 -15.95 10.94 -7.03
C ASP A 78 -14.61 11.10 -6.31
N LEU A 79 -14.12 10.01 -5.69
CA LEU A 79 -12.86 9.96 -4.97
C LEU A 79 -12.02 8.77 -5.42
N ALA A 80 -10.79 9.05 -5.83
CA ALA A 80 -9.77 8.06 -6.17
C ALA A 80 -8.76 7.93 -5.02
N LEU A 81 -8.69 6.75 -4.41
CA LEU A 81 -7.73 6.40 -3.35
C LEU A 81 -6.59 5.57 -3.93
N GLY A 82 -5.36 5.90 -3.57
CA GLY A 82 -4.17 5.11 -3.94
C GLY A 82 -2.96 5.44 -3.10
N GLY A 83 -1.88 4.71 -3.27
CA GLY A 83 -0.59 5.09 -2.71
C GLY A 83 -0.04 6.36 -3.39
N MET A 84 0.94 7.00 -2.76
CA MET A 84 1.59 8.20 -3.31
C MET A 84 2.22 7.94 -4.69
N ASP A 85 2.63 6.70 -4.98
CA ASP A 85 3.13 6.28 -6.29
C ASP A 85 2.07 6.39 -7.41
N GLN A 86 0.77 6.34 -7.08
CA GLN A 86 -0.33 6.49 -8.04
C GLN A 86 -0.70 7.96 -8.32
N ARG A 87 -0.07 8.91 -7.62
CA ARG A 87 -0.42 10.32 -7.68
C ARG A 87 -0.37 10.89 -9.10
N HIS A 88 0.61 10.47 -9.90
CA HIS A 88 0.75 10.98 -11.27
C HIS A 88 -0.44 10.61 -12.16
N ALA A 89 -0.99 9.40 -12.04
CA ALA A 89 -2.19 9.00 -12.77
C ALA A 89 -3.45 9.74 -12.30
N HIS A 90 -3.62 9.89 -10.98
CA HIS A 90 -4.74 10.64 -10.42
C HIS A 90 -4.71 12.12 -10.86
N MET A 91 -3.51 12.73 -10.87
CA MET A 91 -3.37 14.11 -11.38
C MET A 91 -3.60 14.17 -12.88
N LEU A 92 -3.23 13.13 -13.66
CA LEU A 92 -3.53 13.06 -15.09
C LEU A 92 -5.05 13.06 -15.32
N ALA A 93 -5.82 12.29 -14.55
CA ALA A 93 -7.29 12.32 -14.61
C ALA A 93 -7.80 13.73 -14.31
N ARG A 94 -7.37 14.36 -13.23
CA ARG A 94 -7.80 15.71 -12.85
C ARG A 94 -7.50 16.77 -13.91
N ASP A 95 -6.31 16.71 -14.55
CA ASP A 95 -5.93 17.61 -15.64
C ASP A 95 -6.79 17.38 -16.89
N ALA A 96 -7.13 16.10 -17.18
CA ALA A 96 -8.00 15.75 -18.29
C ALA A 96 -9.46 16.19 -18.05
N ALA A 97 -9.95 16.12 -16.80
CA ALA A 97 -11.28 16.55 -16.43
C ALA A 97 -11.58 18.01 -16.85
N ASP A 98 -10.64 18.91 -16.57
CA ASP A 98 -10.79 20.34 -16.91
C ASP A 98 -10.95 20.54 -18.43
N LYS A 99 -10.15 19.81 -19.24
CA LYS A 99 -10.19 19.93 -20.70
C LYS A 99 -11.37 19.24 -21.34
N LEU A 100 -11.82 18.13 -20.76
CA LEU A 100 -12.92 17.32 -21.27
C LEU A 100 -14.29 17.75 -20.68
N LYS A 101 -14.30 18.74 -19.77
CA LYS A 101 -15.49 19.20 -19.04
C LYS A 101 -16.20 18.05 -18.31
N LEU A 102 -15.39 17.18 -17.68
CA LEU A 102 -15.85 16.07 -16.84
C LEU A 102 -15.81 16.45 -15.36
N PRO A 103 -16.57 15.78 -14.48
CA PRO A 103 -16.42 15.91 -13.05
C PRO A 103 -14.96 15.65 -12.62
N LYS A 104 -14.42 16.56 -11.81
CA LYS A 104 -13.03 16.45 -11.36
C LYS A 104 -12.95 15.59 -10.10
N PRO A 105 -12.36 14.39 -10.14
CA PRO A 105 -12.30 13.51 -8.99
C PRO A 105 -11.44 14.08 -7.86
N VAL A 106 -11.80 13.80 -6.62
CA VAL A 106 -10.92 14.00 -5.47
C VAL A 106 -9.85 12.90 -5.49
N ALA A 107 -8.61 13.26 -5.22
CA ALA A 107 -7.50 12.30 -5.16
C ALA A 107 -6.95 12.26 -3.73
N LEU A 108 -7.05 11.11 -3.09
CA LEU A 108 -6.51 10.85 -1.75
C LEU A 108 -5.34 9.86 -1.87
N HIS A 109 -4.21 10.22 -1.25
CA HIS A 109 -3.01 9.38 -1.34
C HIS A 109 -2.54 8.99 0.05
N THR A 110 -2.26 7.68 0.21
CA THR A 110 -1.62 7.15 1.40
C THR A 110 -0.10 7.17 1.25
N PRO A 111 0.66 7.37 2.32
CA PRO A 111 2.09 7.14 2.32
C PRO A 111 2.43 5.71 1.86
N LEU A 112 3.63 5.52 1.32
CA LEU A 112 4.16 4.20 0.99
C LEU A 112 4.93 3.67 2.20
N LEU A 113 4.74 2.39 2.50
CA LEU A 113 5.54 1.72 3.52
C LEU A 113 6.88 1.30 2.93
N GLY A 114 7.96 1.63 3.64
CA GLY A 114 9.31 1.22 3.29
C GLY A 114 9.50 -0.30 3.41
N SER A 115 10.42 -0.87 2.60
CA SER A 115 10.84 -2.27 2.73
C SER A 115 11.38 -2.55 4.13
N LEU A 116 11.04 -3.73 4.69
CA LEU A 116 11.63 -4.17 5.96
C LEU A 116 13.15 -4.35 5.90
N SER A 117 13.71 -4.47 4.70
CA SER A 117 15.16 -4.53 4.49
C SER A 117 15.84 -3.17 4.65
N GLY A 118 15.06 -2.10 4.81
CA GLY A 118 15.54 -0.72 4.86
C GLY A 118 15.87 -0.15 3.48
N PRO A 119 16.37 1.08 3.41
CA PRO A 119 16.82 1.68 2.17
C PRO A 119 17.99 0.89 1.59
N GLY A 120 17.93 0.54 0.32
CA GLY A 120 19.04 -0.06 -0.40
C GLY A 120 20.23 0.90 -0.43
N ARG A 121 21.45 0.37 -0.62
CA ARG A 121 22.68 1.21 -0.69
C ARG A 121 22.64 2.33 -1.74
N MET A 122 21.75 2.21 -2.74
CA MET A 122 21.63 3.15 -3.87
C MET A 122 20.18 3.65 -4.09
N ASP A 123 19.22 3.24 -3.24
CA ASP A 123 17.82 3.57 -3.42
C ASP A 123 17.21 3.97 -2.08
N THR A 124 17.04 5.27 -1.89
CA THR A 124 16.45 5.84 -0.67
C THR A 124 14.96 5.57 -0.55
N ASP A 125 14.31 5.13 -1.64
CA ASP A 125 12.85 5.00 -1.74
C ASP A 125 12.38 3.54 -1.94
N ALA A 126 13.14 2.55 -1.47
CA ALA A 126 12.77 1.14 -1.58
C ALA A 126 11.45 0.85 -0.84
N LYS A 127 10.32 0.87 -1.58
CA LYS A 127 9.00 0.51 -1.05
C LYS A 127 8.88 -1.01 -0.90
N MET A 128 7.98 -1.47 0.00
CA MET A 128 7.61 -2.87 0.07
C MET A 128 7.13 -3.37 -1.30
N SER A 129 7.72 -4.45 -1.78
CA SER A 129 7.39 -5.06 -3.07
C SER A 129 7.25 -6.57 -2.95
N LYS A 130 6.26 -7.13 -3.65
CA LYS A 130 6.06 -8.59 -3.71
C LYS A 130 7.25 -9.34 -4.31
N SER A 131 8.10 -8.66 -5.08
CA SER A 131 9.35 -9.21 -5.62
C SER A 131 10.44 -9.42 -4.57
N ASP A 132 10.33 -8.76 -3.39
CA ASP A 132 11.16 -9.03 -2.21
C ASP A 132 10.34 -9.69 -1.10
N PRO A 133 10.27 -11.04 -1.05
CA PRO A 133 9.50 -11.74 -0.04
C PRO A 133 10.00 -11.55 1.39
N THR A 134 11.25 -11.13 1.57
CA THR A 134 11.88 -10.93 2.89
C THR A 134 11.60 -9.55 3.43
N GLY A 135 11.57 -8.55 2.56
CA GLY A 135 11.30 -7.16 2.89
C GLY A 135 9.81 -6.79 2.90
N THR A 136 8.91 -7.76 2.64
CA THR A 136 7.48 -7.50 2.50
C THR A 136 6.64 -8.31 3.49
N LEU A 137 5.65 -7.66 4.10
CA LEU A 137 4.62 -8.29 4.92
C LEU A 137 3.42 -8.66 4.06
N LEU A 138 2.93 -9.88 4.23
CA LEU A 138 1.79 -10.39 3.47
C LEU A 138 0.62 -10.71 4.40
N ILE A 139 -0.60 -10.44 3.97
CA ILE A 139 -1.82 -10.71 4.76
C ILE A 139 -1.96 -12.18 5.14
N HIS A 140 -1.40 -13.10 4.34
CA HIS A 140 -1.40 -14.54 4.62
C HIS A 140 -0.17 -15.04 5.40
N ASP A 141 0.72 -14.14 5.86
CA ASP A 141 1.83 -14.53 6.73
C ASP A 141 1.29 -14.97 8.10
N SER A 142 1.69 -16.16 8.56
CA SER A 142 1.35 -16.63 9.91
C SER A 142 2.02 -15.74 10.98
N LYS A 143 1.49 -15.75 12.21
CA LYS A 143 2.10 -15.03 13.35
C LYS A 143 3.59 -15.29 13.46
N LYS A 144 4.01 -16.56 13.35
CA LYS A 144 5.43 -16.97 13.40
C LYS A 144 6.24 -16.34 12.27
N LYS A 145 5.67 -16.28 11.06
CA LYS A 145 6.35 -15.72 9.89
C LYS A 145 6.49 -14.19 10.01
N LEU A 146 5.44 -13.50 10.48
CA LEU A 146 5.48 -12.05 10.76
C LEU A 146 6.55 -11.73 11.80
N THR A 147 6.56 -12.43 12.93
CA THR A 147 7.58 -12.25 13.98
C THR A 147 8.99 -12.46 13.44
N LYS A 148 9.19 -13.51 12.61
CA LYS A 148 10.50 -13.78 11.99
C LYS A 148 10.93 -12.70 11.01
N LYS A 149 10.03 -12.15 10.22
CA LYS A 149 10.33 -11.04 9.29
C LYS A 149 10.66 -9.76 10.05
N LEU A 150 9.82 -9.39 11.01
CA LEU A 150 10.02 -8.17 11.80
C LEU A 150 11.25 -8.24 12.71
N SER A 151 11.58 -9.40 13.27
CA SER A 151 12.82 -9.53 14.06
C SER A 151 14.07 -9.16 13.27
N LYS A 152 14.05 -9.40 11.94
CA LYS A 152 15.15 -9.09 11.02
C LYS A 152 15.00 -7.72 10.34
N ALA A 153 13.88 -7.04 10.53
CA ALA A 153 13.61 -5.77 9.88
C ALA A 153 14.68 -4.72 10.23
N TYR A 154 15.00 -3.90 9.27
CA TYR A 154 15.78 -2.69 9.49
C TYR A 154 15.02 -1.79 10.48
N CYS A 155 15.70 -1.33 11.51
CA CYS A 155 15.09 -0.53 12.57
C CYS A 155 16.19 0.32 13.22
N PRO A 156 16.62 1.39 12.53
CA PRO A 156 17.67 2.27 13.02
C PRO A 156 17.16 3.08 14.24
N PRO A 157 18.07 3.62 15.07
CA PRO A 157 17.70 4.44 16.22
C PRO A 157 17.16 5.84 15.83
N GLU A 158 16.86 6.02 14.56
CA GLU A 158 16.40 7.26 13.93
C GLU A 158 15.00 7.08 13.38
N ARG A 159 14.27 8.19 13.22
CA ARG A 159 12.93 8.18 12.61
C ARG A 159 13.01 7.95 11.10
N GLU A 160 13.94 8.62 10.45
CA GLU A 160 14.06 8.62 9.00
C GLU A 160 14.45 7.23 8.47
N GLY A 161 13.73 6.75 7.47
CA GLY A 161 13.97 5.46 6.87
C GLY A 161 13.70 4.24 7.77
N ASN A 162 12.99 4.41 8.89
CA ASN A 162 12.63 3.32 9.80
C ASN A 162 11.26 2.71 9.45
N PRO A 163 11.23 1.57 8.72
CA PRO A 163 9.97 0.98 8.26
C PRO A 163 9.09 0.46 9.41
N VAL A 164 9.67 0.18 10.58
CA VAL A 164 8.89 -0.30 11.73
C VAL A 164 8.11 0.86 12.35
N LEU A 165 8.69 2.03 12.43
CA LEU A 165 8.00 3.25 12.87
C LEU A 165 6.95 3.69 11.85
N ASP A 166 7.22 3.56 10.53
CA ASP A 166 6.24 3.85 9.49
C ASP A 166 4.98 2.97 9.61
N ILE A 167 5.17 1.68 9.90
CA ILE A 167 4.04 0.75 10.12
C ILE A 167 3.18 1.22 11.31
N TRP A 168 3.78 1.68 12.39
CA TRP A 168 3.03 2.22 13.53
C TRP A 168 2.29 3.49 13.15
N GLN A 169 2.96 4.45 12.57
CA GLN A 169 2.38 5.76 12.24
C GLN A 169 1.23 5.66 11.22
N TYR A 170 1.45 4.90 10.16
CA TYR A 170 0.52 4.94 9.01
C TYR A 170 -0.50 3.81 8.98
N LEU A 171 -0.29 2.76 9.77
CA LEU A 171 -1.17 1.60 9.74
C LEU A 171 -1.72 1.22 11.12
N LEU A 172 -0.84 1.00 12.13
CA LEU A 172 -1.27 0.39 13.38
C LEU A 172 -2.01 1.35 14.30
N GLU A 173 -1.46 2.54 14.54
CA GLU A 173 -2.14 3.53 15.38
C GLU A 173 -3.51 3.93 14.82
N PRO A 174 -3.66 4.29 13.51
CA PRO A 174 -4.97 4.60 12.95
C PRO A 174 -5.97 3.45 13.04
N ALA A 175 -5.51 2.20 13.00
CA ALA A 175 -6.37 1.03 13.02
C ALA A 175 -6.76 0.57 14.44
N LEU A 176 -5.89 0.74 15.42
CA LEU A 176 -6.05 0.20 16.80
C LEU A 176 -6.39 1.26 17.83
N GLY A 177 -6.00 2.50 17.60
CA GLY A 177 -6.21 3.64 18.53
C GLY A 177 -5.31 3.63 19.77
N ASN A 178 -5.04 2.48 20.35
CA ASN A 178 -4.15 2.33 21.50
C ASN A 178 -2.92 1.50 21.14
N ILE A 179 -1.77 1.91 21.64
CA ILE A 179 -0.48 1.25 21.39
C ILE A 179 -0.05 0.51 22.65
N ILE A 180 -0.02 -0.82 22.59
CA ILE A 180 0.46 -1.67 23.68
C ILE A 180 1.65 -2.48 23.18
N ILE A 181 2.79 -2.33 23.86
CA ILE A 181 3.99 -3.13 23.61
C ILE A 181 4.14 -4.11 24.76
N GLU A 182 3.83 -5.37 24.49
CA GLU A 182 3.97 -6.45 25.47
C GLU A 182 5.45 -6.77 25.72
N ARG A 183 5.85 -6.79 26.99
CA ARG A 183 7.20 -7.12 27.44
C ARG A 183 7.15 -8.03 28.67
N PRO A 184 8.15 -8.92 28.83
CA PRO A 184 8.31 -9.67 30.07
C PRO A 184 8.52 -8.75 31.30
N GLU A 185 8.00 -9.15 32.46
CA GLU A 185 8.14 -8.43 33.73
C GLU A 185 9.60 -8.09 34.09
N LYS A 186 10.54 -8.98 33.77
CA LYS A 186 11.99 -8.76 33.98
C LYS A 186 12.56 -7.56 33.21
N PHE A 187 11.82 -7.07 32.22
CA PHE A 187 12.19 -5.86 31.43
C PHE A 187 11.27 -4.68 31.74
N GLY A 188 10.52 -4.72 32.86
CA GLY A 188 9.66 -3.64 33.31
C GLY A 188 8.19 -3.78 32.89
N GLY A 189 7.77 -4.94 32.34
CA GLY A 189 6.39 -5.18 31.94
C GLY A 189 5.93 -4.39 30.71
N ASN A 190 4.64 -4.41 30.45
CA ASN A 190 4.04 -3.80 29.27
C ASN A 190 4.19 -2.28 29.26
N LEU A 191 4.40 -1.71 28.07
CA LEU A 191 4.34 -0.27 27.84
C LEU A 191 3.06 0.08 27.07
N THR A 192 2.40 1.16 27.50
CA THR A 192 1.22 1.68 26.81
C THR A 192 1.50 3.12 26.40
N PHE A 193 1.17 3.43 25.15
CA PHE A 193 1.27 4.76 24.59
C PHE A 193 -0.09 5.16 24.04
N ASP A 194 -0.51 6.39 24.30
CA ASP A 194 -1.77 6.97 23.87
C ASP A 194 -1.66 7.68 22.50
N SER A 195 -0.44 7.77 21.96
CA SER A 195 -0.20 8.27 20.59
C SER A 195 1.11 7.75 20.00
N TYR A 196 1.20 7.82 18.68
CA TYR A 196 2.43 7.48 17.94
C TYR A 196 3.62 8.34 18.37
N GLU A 197 3.43 9.64 18.61
CA GLU A 197 4.52 10.55 18.99
C GLU A 197 5.17 10.14 20.31
N LYS A 198 4.39 9.60 21.25
CA LYS A 198 4.93 9.09 22.51
C LYS A 198 5.70 7.78 22.32
N LEU A 199 5.20 6.87 21.48
CA LEU A 199 5.93 5.67 21.09
C LEU A 199 7.26 6.03 20.41
N GLU A 200 7.23 6.93 19.42
CA GLU A 200 8.41 7.42 18.70
C GLU A 200 9.43 8.04 19.66
N SER A 201 8.99 8.93 20.54
CA SER A 201 9.85 9.58 21.54
C SER A 201 10.49 8.56 22.47
N ALA A 202 9.76 7.55 22.93
CA ALA A 202 10.29 6.47 23.77
C ALA A 202 11.31 5.62 23.01
N TYR A 203 11.10 5.39 21.71
CA TYR A 203 12.06 4.68 20.86
C TYR A 203 13.32 5.48 20.63
N LEU A 204 13.21 6.74 20.22
CA LEU A 204 14.33 7.62 19.90
C LEU A 204 15.20 7.95 21.15
N SER A 205 14.57 8.00 22.33
CA SER A 205 15.29 8.18 23.61
C SER A 205 15.97 6.90 24.11
N GLY A 206 15.75 5.74 23.47
CA GLY A 206 16.27 4.45 23.89
C GLY A 206 15.48 3.79 25.06
N SER A 207 14.38 4.39 25.52
CA SER A 207 13.52 3.83 26.57
C SER A 207 12.73 2.61 26.08
N LEU A 208 12.47 2.52 24.77
CA LEU A 208 11.89 1.38 24.10
C LEU A 208 12.94 0.67 23.24
N HIS A 209 13.26 -0.56 23.62
CA HIS A 209 14.27 -1.35 22.90
C HIS A 209 13.78 -1.76 21.50
N PRO A 210 14.64 -1.75 20.45
CA PRO A 210 14.22 -2.13 19.08
C PRO A 210 13.56 -3.50 18.97
N LEU A 211 13.99 -4.48 19.75
CA LEU A 211 13.39 -5.82 19.73
C LEU A 211 11.96 -5.81 20.28
N ASP A 212 11.71 -5.02 21.33
CA ASP A 212 10.37 -4.89 21.92
C ASP A 212 9.43 -4.19 20.94
N LEU A 213 9.90 -3.12 20.29
CA LEU A 213 9.15 -2.44 19.22
C LEU A 213 8.80 -3.42 18.10
N LYS A 214 9.75 -4.21 17.58
CA LYS A 214 9.55 -5.19 16.51
C LYS A 214 8.55 -6.29 16.91
N ASN A 215 8.66 -6.80 18.13
CA ASN A 215 7.75 -7.83 18.64
C ASN A 215 6.32 -7.28 18.82
N GLY A 216 6.19 -6.08 19.37
CA GLY A 216 4.91 -5.38 19.48
C GLY A 216 4.27 -5.13 18.13
N THR A 217 5.07 -4.71 17.15
CA THR A 217 4.61 -4.53 15.77
C THR A 217 4.08 -5.83 15.17
N ALA A 218 4.77 -6.97 15.40
CA ALA A 218 4.33 -8.27 14.90
C ALA A 218 2.99 -8.70 15.55
N ALA A 219 2.84 -8.47 16.83
CA ALA A 219 1.61 -8.79 17.57
C ALA A 219 0.43 -7.94 17.09
N ALA A 220 0.63 -6.64 16.98
CA ALA A 220 -0.37 -5.68 16.53
C ALA A 220 -0.81 -5.93 15.07
N LEU A 221 0.14 -6.17 14.16
CA LEU A 221 -0.17 -6.55 12.78
C LEU A 221 -0.98 -7.84 12.72
N TYR A 222 -0.60 -8.85 13.50
CA TYR A 222 -1.34 -10.12 13.51
C TYR A 222 -2.77 -9.92 14.02
N GLN A 223 -3.00 -9.05 14.99
CA GLN A 223 -4.33 -8.72 15.46
C GLN A 223 -5.23 -8.18 14.35
N ILE A 224 -4.68 -7.34 13.44
CA ILE A 224 -5.43 -6.78 12.31
C ILE A 224 -5.68 -7.82 11.23
N ILE A 225 -4.70 -8.64 10.89
CA ILE A 225 -4.84 -9.57 9.74
C ILE A 225 -5.52 -10.89 10.10
N LYS A 226 -5.52 -11.29 11.38
CA LYS A 226 -6.13 -12.54 11.83
C LYS A 226 -7.60 -12.70 11.41
N PRO A 227 -8.50 -11.72 11.57
CA PRO A 227 -9.88 -11.85 11.10
C PRO A 227 -10.00 -12.10 9.59
N MET A 228 -9.09 -11.54 8.78
CA MET A 228 -9.05 -11.80 7.34
C MET A 228 -8.66 -13.25 7.04
N GLN A 229 -7.70 -13.80 7.77
CA GLN A 229 -7.27 -15.20 7.62
C GLN A 229 -8.38 -16.15 8.03
N GLU A 230 -8.99 -15.92 9.19
CA GLU A 230 -10.12 -16.73 9.70
C GLU A 230 -11.31 -16.70 8.72
N SER A 231 -11.62 -15.56 8.12
CA SER A 231 -12.64 -15.46 7.06
C SER A 231 -12.30 -16.32 5.84
N CYS A 232 -11.03 -16.43 5.47
CA CYS A 232 -10.62 -17.29 4.36
C CYS A 232 -10.68 -18.77 4.73
N GLU A 233 -10.27 -19.14 5.95
CA GLU A 233 -10.29 -20.52 6.44
C GLU A 233 -11.72 -21.04 6.61
N SER A 234 -12.67 -20.19 6.98
CA SER A 234 -14.09 -20.53 7.07
C SER A 234 -14.72 -20.90 5.72
N ASN A 235 -14.05 -20.62 4.59
CA ASN A 235 -14.47 -21.01 3.26
C ASN A 235 -13.38 -21.84 2.55
N PRO A 236 -13.36 -23.17 2.77
CA PRO A 236 -12.27 -24.05 2.32
C PRO A 236 -12.04 -24.02 0.80
N LYS A 237 -13.09 -23.86 0.00
CA LYS A 237 -12.97 -23.80 -1.48
C LYS A 237 -12.15 -22.58 -1.92
N ASN A 238 -12.44 -21.41 -1.37
CA ASN A 238 -11.70 -20.18 -1.67
C ASN A 238 -10.28 -20.22 -1.13
N TYR A 239 -10.09 -20.82 0.06
CA TYR A 239 -8.79 -20.97 0.69
C TYR A 239 -7.85 -21.88 -0.13
N THR A 240 -8.34 -23.02 -0.61
CA THR A 240 -7.56 -23.92 -1.47
C THR A 240 -7.18 -23.26 -2.79
N SER A 241 -8.09 -22.51 -3.41
CA SER A 241 -7.81 -21.74 -4.63
C SER A 241 -6.77 -20.64 -4.39
N LEU A 242 -6.81 -19.98 -3.23
CA LEU A 242 -5.83 -18.98 -2.85
C LEU A 242 -4.43 -19.62 -2.67
N LEU A 243 -4.34 -20.73 -1.95
CA LEU A 243 -3.08 -21.45 -1.74
C LEU A 243 -2.46 -21.96 -3.03
N SER A 244 -3.28 -22.41 -3.99
CA SER A 244 -2.80 -22.86 -5.30
C SER A 244 -2.29 -21.70 -6.17
N ALA A 245 -2.83 -20.51 -6.00
CA ALA A 245 -2.42 -19.30 -6.72
C ALA A 245 -1.13 -18.64 -6.16
N ILE A 246 -0.71 -19.04 -4.95
CA ILE A 246 0.48 -18.49 -4.27
C ILE A 246 1.71 -19.40 -4.48
N LYS A 247 1.51 -20.64 -4.91
CA LYS A 247 2.58 -21.55 -5.32
C LYS A 247 3.08 -21.25 -6.72
#